data_a78620b1ab47fddcff23fab969cb4889
#
_entry.id   a78620b1ab47fddcff23fab969cb4889
#
_cell.length_a   1.000
_cell.length_b   1.000
_cell.length_c   1.000
_cell.angle_alpha   90.00
_cell.angle_beta   90.00
_cell.angle_gamma   90.00
#
_symmetry.space_group_name_H-M   'P 1'
#
loop_
_entity.id
_entity.type
_entity.pdbx_description
1 polymer ?
#
loop_
_entity_poly.entity_id
_entity_poly.type
_entity_poly.pdbx_seq_one_letter_code
_entity_poly.pdbx_strand_id
1 'polypeptide(L)'
;YVGENNNVYQSPIISVELYDCDLQAVSIDCDDVLEWGQVKSFAYSIKNAGTSPTTQSDYDNAIFISEDESVDESDILLLSFKGNNLGGGQSQSGTTNISRPYGFSGNAYVLLVTDINGKNPDVNPNNNVIAKAVTVQNTPVPDLEISAVTLITEYPAAGQPIRVAYTVTNIGDGTVTTSWKDKVFYSRNNFQNAVLGETLDRNMILNP
;
A
#
# COMPACT_ATOMS: atom_id res chain seq x y z
N TYR A 1 -75.38 21.83 17.13
CA TYR A 1 -74.01 21.65 16.69
C TYR A 1 -74.07 21.07 15.34
N VAL A 2 -73.76 21.83 14.27
CA VAL A 2 -73.57 21.35 12.92
C VAL A 2 -72.20 20.70 12.89
N GLY A 3 -72.14 19.41 12.63
CA GLY A 3 -70.86 18.67 12.52
C GLY A 3 -69.96 19.33 11.46
N GLU A 4 -68.83 19.81 11.85
CA GLU A 4 -67.82 20.38 10.95
C GLU A 4 -67.12 19.23 10.21
N ASN A 5 -67.57 18.95 8.97
CA ASN A 5 -66.93 17.96 8.09
C ASN A 5 -65.76 18.56 7.31
N ASN A 6 -65.30 19.76 7.66
CA ASN A 6 -64.26 20.47 6.90
C ASN A 6 -62.87 20.50 7.59
N ASN A 7 -62.70 19.73 8.67
CA ASN A 7 -61.45 19.70 9.42
C ASN A 7 -60.42 18.66 8.86
N VAL A 8 -60.79 17.97 7.81
CA VAL A 8 -59.90 16.99 7.16
C VAL A 8 -59.64 17.46 5.72
N TYR A 9 -58.42 17.80 5.44
CA TYR A 9 -57.94 18.04 4.09
C TYR A 9 -57.15 16.81 3.63
N GLN A 10 -57.57 16.20 2.55
CA GLN A 10 -56.84 15.10 1.92
C GLN A 10 -55.87 15.68 0.85
N SER A 11 -54.60 15.48 1.05
CA SER A 11 -53.58 15.87 0.04
C SER A 11 -53.73 14.99 -1.22
N PRO A 12 -53.26 15.43 -2.37
CA PRO A 12 -53.09 14.56 -3.54
C PRO A 12 -52.24 13.34 -3.19
N ILE A 13 -52.41 12.26 -3.91
CA ILE A 13 -51.53 11.07 -3.80
C ILE A 13 -50.11 11.51 -4.08
N ILE A 14 -49.21 11.31 -3.11
CA ILE A 14 -47.77 11.54 -3.26
C ILE A 14 -47.16 10.19 -3.61
N SER A 15 -46.54 10.08 -4.76
CA SER A 15 -45.72 8.94 -5.13
C SER A 15 -44.35 9.11 -4.50
N VAL A 16 -43.93 8.18 -3.65
CA VAL A 16 -42.58 8.13 -3.08
C VAL A 16 -41.86 7.02 -3.80
N GLU A 17 -40.87 7.39 -4.61
CA GLU A 17 -39.94 6.42 -5.18
C GLU A 17 -38.87 6.09 -4.15
N LEU A 18 -38.65 4.79 -3.93
CA LEU A 18 -37.53 4.36 -3.08
C LEU A 18 -36.24 4.57 -3.86
N TYR A 19 -35.29 5.23 -3.20
CA TYR A 19 -33.94 5.34 -3.71
C TYR A 19 -33.25 3.99 -3.54
N ASP A 20 -32.78 3.41 -4.67
CA ASP A 20 -32.23 2.06 -4.75
C ASP A 20 -30.88 2.14 -5.49
N CYS A 21 -29.85 2.56 -4.76
CA CYS A 21 -28.44 2.48 -5.16
C CYS A 21 -27.81 1.32 -4.39
N ASP A 22 -27.02 0.50 -5.06
CA ASP A 22 -26.33 -0.67 -4.50
C ASP A 22 -24.93 -0.75 -5.11
N LEU A 23 -23.96 -0.16 -4.44
CA LEU A 23 -22.55 -0.17 -4.84
C LEU A 23 -21.92 -1.50 -4.43
N GLN A 24 -21.54 -2.29 -5.38
CA GLN A 24 -20.96 -3.62 -5.20
C GLN A 24 -19.52 -3.69 -5.69
N ALA A 25 -18.62 -4.21 -4.87
CA ALA A 25 -17.31 -4.67 -5.30
C ALA A 25 -17.48 -6.01 -6.03
N VAL A 26 -17.23 -6.03 -7.35
CA VAL A 26 -17.54 -7.20 -8.21
C VAL A 26 -16.35 -8.12 -8.36
N SER A 27 -15.16 -7.55 -8.58
CA SER A 27 -13.93 -8.34 -8.73
C SER A 27 -12.69 -7.53 -8.37
N ILE A 28 -11.72 -8.23 -7.81
CA ILE A 28 -10.33 -7.81 -7.71
C ILE A 28 -9.46 -8.95 -8.23
N ASP A 29 -8.54 -8.67 -9.14
CA ASP A 29 -7.65 -9.65 -9.73
C ASP A 29 -6.21 -9.13 -9.76
N CYS A 30 -5.27 -10.01 -9.38
CA CYS A 30 -3.83 -9.79 -9.36
C CYS A 30 -3.13 -11.13 -9.35
N ASP A 31 -1.80 -11.15 -9.39
CA ASP A 31 -1.02 -12.38 -9.22
C ASP A 31 -1.33 -13.07 -7.88
N ASP A 32 -1.35 -14.39 -7.85
CA ASP A 32 -1.58 -15.17 -6.62
C ASP A 32 -0.38 -15.07 -5.66
N VAL A 33 0.80 -14.75 -6.19
CA VAL A 33 2.01 -14.50 -5.42
C VAL A 33 2.44 -13.04 -5.62
N LEU A 34 2.49 -12.32 -4.52
CA LEU A 34 2.91 -10.93 -4.48
C LEU A 34 4.30 -10.85 -3.84
N GLU A 35 5.31 -10.45 -4.62
CA GLU A 35 6.69 -10.31 -4.17
C GLU A 35 6.99 -8.88 -3.71
N TRP A 36 7.70 -8.74 -2.60
CA TRP A 36 8.13 -7.44 -2.07
C TRP A 36 9.01 -6.66 -3.05
N GLY A 37 8.78 -5.35 -3.11
CA GLY A 37 9.55 -4.46 -3.98
C GLY A 37 9.22 -4.55 -5.47
N GLN A 38 8.36 -5.49 -5.89
CA GLN A 38 7.89 -5.61 -7.27
C GLN A 38 6.62 -4.78 -7.46
N VAL A 39 6.54 -4.12 -8.61
CA VAL A 39 5.30 -3.47 -9.05
C VAL A 39 4.39 -4.54 -9.65
N LYS A 40 3.20 -4.71 -9.08
CA LYS A 40 2.20 -5.67 -9.54
C LYS A 40 0.96 -4.95 -10.06
N SER A 41 0.32 -5.57 -11.05
CA SER A 41 -0.90 -5.05 -11.66
C SER A 41 -2.14 -5.60 -10.94
N PHE A 42 -3.09 -4.73 -10.63
CA PHE A 42 -4.37 -5.06 -10.01
C PHE A 42 -5.50 -4.60 -10.92
N ALA A 43 -6.32 -5.53 -11.36
CA ALA A 43 -7.54 -5.24 -12.11
C ALA A 43 -8.74 -5.28 -11.17
N TYR A 44 -9.65 -4.33 -11.30
CA TYR A 44 -10.82 -4.26 -10.44
C TYR A 44 -12.10 -3.94 -11.23
N SER A 45 -13.24 -4.32 -10.67
CA SER A 45 -14.55 -3.92 -11.15
C SER A 45 -15.49 -3.64 -9.99
N ILE A 46 -16.20 -2.52 -10.09
CA ILE A 46 -17.23 -2.05 -9.16
C ILE A 46 -18.49 -1.80 -9.97
N LYS A 47 -19.65 -2.10 -9.42
CA LYS A 47 -20.94 -1.93 -10.08
C LYS A 47 -21.94 -1.26 -9.16
N ASN A 48 -22.78 -0.40 -9.70
CA ASN A 48 -24.04 -0.05 -9.06
C ASN A 48 -25.09 -1.08 -9.49
N ALA A 49 -25.38 -2.04 -8.62
CA ALA A 49 -26.34 -3.12 -8.87
C ALA A 49 -27.81 -2.67 -8.70
N GLY A 50 -28.03 -1.50 -8.08
CA GLY A 50 -29.34 -0.88 -7.92
C GLY A 50 -29.88 -0.26 -9.21
N THR A 51 -31.04 0.38 -9.10
CA THR A 51 -31.73 1.04 -10.21
C THR A 51 -31.56 2.54 -10.21
N SER A 52 -31.24 3.16 -9.04
CA SER A 52 -30.97 4.59 -8.90
C SER A 52 -29.49 4.90 -9.07
N PRO A 53 -29.11 6.07 -9.62
CA PRO A 53 -27.72 6.46 -9.75
C PRO A 53 -27.09 6.76 -8.37
N THR A 54 -25.76 6.74 -8.29
CA THR A 54 -25.04 7.30 -7.14
C THR A 54 -25.37 8.79 -6.97
N THR A 55 -25.49 9.25 -5.72
CA THR A 55 -25.77 10.66 -5.42
C THR A 55 -24.50 11.52 -5.38
N GLN A 56 -23.36 10.87 -5.10
CA GLN A 56 -22.05 11.52 -4.99
C GLN A 56 -21.08 10.88 -6.00
N SER A 57 -20.28 11.72 -6.64
CA SER A 57 -19.22 11.31 -7.56
C SER A 57 -17.83 11.43 -6.96
N ASP A 58 -17.73 11.85 -5.70
CA ASP A 58 -16.47 12.07 -4.99
C ASP A 58 -16.22 11.06 -3.86
N TYR A 59 -16.93 9.92 -3.88
CA TYR A 59 -16.72 8.84 -2.93
C TYR A 59 -15.38 8.12 -3.19
N ASP A 60 -14.85 7.52 -2.15
CA ASP A 60 -13.56 6.84 -2.22
C ASP A 60 -13.74 5.31 -2.27
N ASN A 61 -12.97 4.70 -3.16
CA ASN A 61 -12.75 3.27 -3.19
C ASN A 61 -11.32 3.01 -2.70
N ALA A 62 -11.07 1.80 -2.20
CA ALA A 62 -9.74 1.45 -1.70
C ALA A 62 -9.38 0.00 -2.02
N ILE A 63 -8.08 -0.25 -2.11
CA ILE A 63 -7.50 -1.59 -2.15
C ILE A 63 -6.59 -1.72 -0.93
N PHE A 64 -6.81 -2.76 -0.14
CA PHE A 64 -6.01 -3.11 1.02
C PHE A 64 -5.32 -4.45 0.84
N ILE A 65 -4.32 -4.70 1.65
CA ILE A 65 -3.85 -6.04 1.96
C ILE A 65 -4.09 -6.30 3.44
N SER A 66 -4.67 -7.46 3.74
CA SER A 66 -5.15 -7.88 5.06
C SER A 66 -4.72 -9.30 5.39
N GLU A 67 -4.71 -9.65 6.66
CA GLU A 67 -4.52 -11.02 7.12
C GLU A 67 -5.82 -11.85 7.06
N ASP A 68 -6.98 -11.19 6.91
CA ASP A 68 -8.28 -11.84 6.79
C ASP A 68 -9.16 -11.19 5.70
N GLU A 69 -10.43 -11.59 5.57
CA GLU A 69 -11.36 -11.13 4.55
C GLU A 69 -12.18 -9.89 4.97
N SER A 70 -11.91 -9.34 6.15
CA SER A 70 -12.63 -8.21 6.73
C SER A 70 -11.78 -6.95 6.70
N VAL A 71 -12.42 -5.78 6.56
CA VAL A 71 -11.72 -4.50 6.60
C VAL A 71 -11.66 -3.99 8.03
N ASP A 72 -10.44 -3.75 8.54
CA ASP A 72 -10.24 -3.19 9.88
C ASP A 72 -8.99 -2.30 9.98
N GLU A 73 -8.65 -1.86 11.21
CA GLU A 73 -7.54 -0.93 11.46
C GLU A 73 -6.15 -1.58 11.28
N SER A 74 -6.05 -2.90 11.23
CA SER A 74 -4.79 -3.63 11.02
C SER A 74 -4.40 -3.69 9.54
N ASP A 75 -5.33 -3.40 8.65
CA ASP A 75 -5.14 -3.50 7.21
C ASP A 75 -4.21 -2.44 6.65
N ILE A 76 -3.41 -2.84 5.69
CA ILE A 76 -2.48 -1.94 5.01
C ILE A 76 -3.13 -1.41 3.74
N LEU A 77 -3.40 -0.11 3.71
CA LEU A 77 -3.89 0.58 2.51
C LEU A 77 -2.84 0.53 1.40
N LEU A 78 -3.20 -0.09 0.28
CA LEU A 78 -2.36 -0.14 -0.92
C LEU A 78 -2.65 1.03 -1.88
N LEU A 79 -3.93 1.34 -2.06
CA LEU A 79 -4.39 2.40 -2.95
C LEU A 79 -5.75 2.94 -2.52
N SER A 80 -5.94 4.26 -2.63
CA SER A 80 -7.26 4.89 -2.61
C SER A 80 -7.49 5.62 -3.93
N PHE A 81 -8.71 5.53 -4.47
CA PHE A 81 -9.08 6.17 -5.73
C PHE A 81 -10.54 6.59 -5.74
N LYS A 82 -10.86 7.59 -6.56
CA LYS A 82 -12.21 8.13 -6.63
C LYS A 82 -13.16 7.22 -7.41
N GLY A 83 -14.37 7.12 -6.90
CA GLY A 83 -15.48 6.51 -7.62
C GLY A 83 -16.02 7.42 -8.72
N ASN A 84 -16.66 6.82 -9.70
CA ASN A 84 -17.38 7.52 -10.75
C ASN A 84 -18.86 7.67 -10.37
N ASN A 85 -19.53 8.64 -11.01
CA ASN A 85 -20.99 8.68 -10.94
C ASN A 85 -21.58 7.52 -11.77
N LEU A 86 -22.12 6.52 -11.08
CA LEU A 86 -22.66 5.30 -11.70
C LEU A 86 -24.18 5.35 -11.70
N GLY A 87 -24.77 5.35 -12.90
CA GLY A 87 -26.20 5.08 -13.05
C GLY A 87 -26.55 3.64 -12.65
N GLY A 88 -27.83 3.36 -12.44
CA GLY A 88 -28.29 2.00 -12.14
C GLY A 88 -27.82 0.99 -13.18
N GLY A 89 -27.24 -0.12 -12.73
CA GLY A 89 -26.69 -1.18 -13.55
C GLY A 89 -25.30 -0.88 -14.16
N GLN A 90 -24.75 0.33 -14.03
CA GLN A 90 -23.46 0.70 -14.59
C GLN A 90 -22.28 0.21 -13.75
N SER A 91 -21.13 0.05 -14.39
CA SER A 91 -19.89 -0.39 -13.75
C SER A 91 -18.72 0.57 -14.02
N GLN A 92 -17.80 0.59 -13.07
CA GLN A 92 -16.47 1.18 -13.19
C GLN A 92 -15.45 0.04 -13.09
N SER A 93 -14.58 -0.07 -14.09
CA SER A 93 -13.49 -1.04 -14.07
C SER A 93 -12.18 -0.34 -14.43
N GLY A 94 -11.10 -0.89 -13.94
CA GLY A 94 -9.77 -0.34 -14.20
C GLY A 94 -8.66 -1.31 -13.85
N THR A 95 -7.46 -0.91 -14.23
CA THR A 95 -6.22 -1.58 -13.85
C THR A 95 -5.27 -0.57 -13.26
N THR A 96 -4.61 -0.92 -12.17
CA THR A 96 -3.64 -0.06 -11.50
C THR A 96 -2.39 -0.85 -11.16
N ASN A 97 -1.25 -0.16 -11.11
CA ASN A 97 0.01 -0.76 -10.69
C ASN A 97 0.31 -0.31 -9.26
N ILE A 98 0.54 -1.27 -8.39
CA ILE A 98 0.81 -1.02 -6.97
C ILE A 98 2.16 -1.64 -6.62
N SER A 99 2.98 -0.88 -5.89
CA SER A 99 4.14 -1.40 -5.17
C SER A 99 3.75 -1.57 -3.70
N ARG A 100 4.20 -2.66 -3.09
CA ARG A 100 3.81 -3.01 -1.72
C ARG A 100 4.78 -2.47 -0.68
N PRO A 101 4.32 -2.14 0.52
CA PRO A 101 5.20 -1.82 1.64
C PRO A 101 5.99 -3.05 2.10
N TYR A 102 7.15 -2.83 2.73
CA TYR A 102 7.97 -3.87 3.33
C TYR A 102 7.41 -4.33 4.69
N GLY A 103 7.77 -5.53 5.14
CA GLY A 103 7.55 -6.01 6.50
C GLY A 103 6.38 -6.96 6.69
N PHE A 104 5.69 -7.37 5.62
CA PHE A 104 4.61 -8.36 5.68
C PHE A 104 4.92 -9.54 4.75
N SER A 105 4.74 -10.78 5.21
CA SER A 105 4.89 -12.00 4.41
C SER A 105 3.96 -13.10 4.91
N GLY A 106 3.58 -14.02 4.03
CA GLY A 106 2.68 -15.12 4.35
C GLY A 106 1.37 -15.05 3.58
N ASN A 107 0.38 -15.79 4.05
CA ASN A 107 -0.97 -15.78 3.48
C ASN A 107 -1.66 -14.46 3.80
N ALA A 108 -2.34 -13.92 2.82
CA ALA A 108 -3.03 -12.65 2.91
C ALA A 108 -4.23 -12.60 1.97
N TYR A 109 -4.97 -11.51 2.07
CA TYR A 109 -6.07 -11.17 1.17
C TYR A 109 -5.86 -9.78 0.60
N VAL A 110 -6.12 -9.64 -0.68
CA VAL A 110 -6.31 -8.33 -1.31
C VAL A 110 -7.79 -8.01 -1.25
N LEU A 111 -8.13 -6.90 -0.59
CA LEU A 111 -9.51 -6.45 -0.42
C LEU A 111 -9.77 -5.27 -1.35
N LEU A 112 -10.82 -5.33 -2.15
CA LEU A 112 -11.38 -4.15 -2.83
C LEU A 112 -12.60 -3.68 -2.05
N VAL A 113 -12.60 -2.39 -1.69
CA VAL A 113 -13.68 -1.75 -0.96
C VAL A 113 -14.26 -0.61 -1.80
N THR A 114 -15.56 -0.60 -2.02
CA THR A 114 -16.25 0.52 -2.66
C THR A 114 -16.94 1.40 -1.64
N ASP A 115 -16.99 2.72 -1.92
CA ASP A 115 -17.59 3.75 -1.05
C ASP A 115 -17.21 3.61 0.44
N ILE A 116 -15.92 3.49 0.70
CA ILE A 116 -15.37 3.29 2.06
C ILE A 116 -15.84 4.36 3.07
N ASN A 117 -16.21 5.53 2.57
CA ASN A 117 -16.66 6.66 3.38
C ASN A 117 -18.19 6.69 3.55
N GLY A 118 -18.94 5.76 2.96
CA GLY A 118 -20.40 5.68 3.04
C GLY A 118 -21.11 6.96 2.54
N LYS A 119 -20.59 7.58 1.48
CA LYS A 119 -21.14 8.83 0.95
C LYS A 119 -22.43 8.65 0.16
N ASN A 120 -22.63 7.47 -0.41
CA ASN A 120 -23.84 7.14 -1.13
C ASN A 120 -24.77 6.33 -0.25
N PRO A 121 -26.08 6.63 -0.24
CA PRO A 121 -27.05 5.71 0.34
C PRO A 121 -26.99 4.38 -0.39
N ASP A 122 -26.73 3.31 0.34
CA ASP A 122 -26.52 1.98 -0.19
C ASP A 122 -27.52 1.01 0.45
N VAL A 123 -28.29 0.31 -0.37
CA VAL A 123 -29.34 -0.61 0.12
C VAL A 123 -28.76 -1.94 0.61
N ASN A 124 -27.50 -2.26 0.24
CA ASN A 124 -26.82 -3.49 0.65
C ASN A 124 -25.32 -3.28 0.89
N PRO A 125 -24.92 -2.59 1.95
CA PRO A 125 -23.52 -2.27 2.20
C PRO A 125 -22.66 -3.51 2.50
N ASN A 126 -23.24 -4.71 2.64
CA ASN A 126 -22.50 -5.94 2.91
C ASN A 126 -21.79 -6.51 1.67
N ASN A 127 -22.07 -6.01 0.47
CA ASN A 127 -21.40 -6.41 -0.79
C ASN A 127 -20.39 -5.39 -1.30
N ASN A 128 -20.08 -4.38 -0.49
CA ASN A 128 -19.10 -3.34 -0.81
C ASN A 128 -17.65 -3.78 -0.68
N VAL A 129 -17.41 -4.98 -0.19
CA VAL A 129 -16.08 -5.57 -0.03
C VAL A 129 -16.02 -6.91 -0.76
N ILE A 130 -14.92 -7.14 -1.47
CA ILE A 130 -14.57 -8.45 -2.00
C ILE A 130 -13.10 -8.74 -1.69
N ALA A 131 -12.80 -10.01 -1.39
CA ALA A 131 -11.47 -10.48 -1.04
C ALA A 131 -10.92 -11.45 -2.09
N LYS A 132 -9.62 -11.35 -2.37
CA LYS A 132 -8.85 -12.35 -3.12
C LYS A 132 -7.70 -12.85 -2.26
N ALA A 133 -7.65 -14.17 -2.02
CA ALA A 133 -6.53 -14.79 -1.32
C ALA A 133 -5.25 -14.71 -2.17
N VAL A 134 -4.13 -14.37 -1.54
CA VAL A 134 -2.81 -14.25 -2.14
C VAL A 134 -1.74 -14.75 -1.16
N THR A 135 -0.53 -15.00 -1.66
CA THR A 135 0.66 -15.21 -0.82
C THR A 135 1.63 -14.06 -1.02
N VAL A 136 2.01 -13.39 0.06
CA VAL A 136 3.03 -12.36 0.05
C VAL A 136 4.38 -12.99 0.35
N GLN A 137 5.36 -12.81 -0.55
CA GLN A 137 6.71 -13.31 -0.38
C GLN A 137 7.69 -12.16 -0.21
N ASN A 138 8.60 -12.28 0.74
CA ASN A 138 9.72 -11.35 0.85
C ASN A 138 10.67 -11.59 -0.31
N THR A 139 11.06 -10.51 -0.99
CA THR A 139 12.21 -10.56 -1.88
C THR A 139 13.45 -10.47 -1.00
N PRO A 140 14.40 -11.43 -1.10
CA PRO A 140 15.66 -11.34 -0.38
C PRO A 140 16.33 -9.99 -0.65
N VAL A 141 16.71 -9.27 0.39
CA VAL A 141 17.37 -7.97 0.29
C VAL A 141 18.74 -8.02 0.94
N PRO A 142 19.77 -7.39 0.33
CA PRO A 142 21.06 -7.29 0.96
C PRO A 142 21.06 -6.27 2.10
N ASP A 143 21.84 -6.55 3.14
CA ASP A 143 22.12 -5.64 4.25
C ASP A 143 23.62 -5.62 4.53
N LEU A 144 24.28 -4.50 4.22
CA LEU A 144 25.72 -4.38 4.32
C LEU A 144 26.14 -3.80 5.68
N GLU A 145 26.89 -4.60 6.42
CA GLU A 145 27.48 -4.21 7.71
C GLU A 145 29.00 -4.10 7.62
N ILE A 146 29.56 -3.11 8.32
CA ILE A 146 31.00 -3.05 8.62
C ILE A 146 31.25 -3.90 9.88
N SER A 147 31.74 -5.14 9.68
CA SER A 147 31.92 -6.09 10.78
C SER A 147 33.27 -5.95 11.51
N ALA A 148 34.25 -5.30 10.92
CA ALA A 148 35.53 -5.04 11.58
C ALA A 148 36.25 -3.82 10.96
N VAL A 149 36.91 -3.04 11.81
CA VAL A 149 37.81 -1.93 11.39
C VAL A 149 39.10 -2.05 12.21
N THR A 150 40.22 -2.14 11.54
CA THR A 150 41.53 -2.24 12.20
C THR A 150 42.53 -1.25 11.60
N LEU A 151 43.20 -0.48 12.43
CA LEU A 151 44.32 0.36 12.02
C LEU A 151 45.57 -0.51 11.89
N ILE A 152 46.08 -0.64 10.65
CA ILE A 152 47.29 -1.44 10.36
C ILE A 152 48.56 -0.63 10.62
N THR A 153 48.52 0.69 10.44
CA THR A 153 49.67 1.59 10.72
C THR A 153 49.90 1.66 12.24
N GLU A 154 50.96 1.05 12.70
CA GLU A 154 51.26 0.93 14.14
C GLU A 154 51.53 2.29 14.79
N TYR A 155 52.26 3.19 14.09
CA TYR A 155 52.60 4.53 14.57
C TYR A 155 52.16 5.60 13.56
N PRO A 156 50.88 6.01 13.57
CA PRO A 156 50.42 7.03 12.65
C PRO A 156 51.04 8.40 12.96
N ALA A 157 51.58 9.07 11.94
CA ALA A 157 52.17 10.39 12.05
C ALA A 157 51.45 11.41 11.16
N ALA A 158 51.43 12.68 11.61
CA ALA A 158 50.80 13.75 10.85
C ALA A 158 51.45 13.90 9.46
N GLY A 159 50.63 13.99 8.41
CA GLY A 159 51.08 14.13 7.03
C GLY A 159 51.58 12.83 6.37
N GLN A 160 51.51 11.72 7.08
CA GLN A 160 51.84 10.40 6.51
C GLN A 160 50.58 9.56 6.21
N PRO A 161 50.64 8.72 5.17
CA PRO A 161 49.56 7.79 4.88
C PRO A 161 49.31 6.80 6.02
N ILE A 162 48.08 6.56 6.33
CA ILE A 162 47.65 5.48 7.24
C ILE A 162 47.04 4.35 6.47
N ARG A 163 47.19 3.13 6.98
CA ARG A 163 46.51 1.92 6.41
C ARG A 163 45.50 1.43 7.40
N VAL A 164 44.28 1.24 6.87
CA VAL A 164 43.14 0.69 7.61
C VAL A 164 42.67 -0.55 6.88
N ALA A 165 42.47 -1.64 7.62
CA ALA A 165 41.73 -2.79 7.12
C ALA A 165 40.33 -2.76 7.68
N TYR A 166 39.37 -3.15 6.89
CA TYR A 166 37.99 -3.32 7.31
C TYR A 166 37.33 -4.43 6.53
N THR A 167 36.27 -5.01 7.12
CA THR A 167 35.49 -6.06 6.52
C THR A 167 34.07 -5.55 6.31
N VAL A 168 33.54 -5.74 5.11
CA VAL A 168 32.13 -5.55 4.79
C VAL A 168 31.51 -6.93 4.66
N THR A 169 30.45 -7.16 5.40
CA THR A 169 29.68 -8.41 5.36
C THR A 169 28.26 -8.09 4.92
N ASN A 170 27.72 -8.91 4.05
CA ASN A 170 26.29 -8.89 3.78
C ASN A 170 25.59 -9.78 4.81
N ILE A 171 24.84 -9.17 5.71
CA ILE A 171 24.06 -9.85 6.78
C ILE A 171 22.59 -9.99 6.39
N GLY A 172 22.19 -9.49 5.20
CA GLY A 172 20.86 -9.68 4.64
C GLY A 172 20.75 -11.04 3.96
N ASP A 173 19.56 -11.39 3.53
CA ASP A 173 19.20 -12.64 2.85
C ASP A 173 19.29 -12.54 1.32
N GLY A 174 19.50 -11.33 0.78
CA GLY A 174 19.66 -11.07 -0.64
C GLY A 174 21.13 -10.82 -1.06
N THR A 175 21.46 -11.19 -2.29
CA THR A 175 22.77 -10.93 -2.86
C THR A 175 22.91 -9.48 -3.30
N VAL A 176 24.05 -8.83 -3.00
CA VAL A 176 24.41 -7.52 -3.55
C VAL A 176 24.84 -7.70 -4.99
N THR A 177 24.07 -7.19 -5.93
CA THR A 177 24.33 -7.29 -7.39
C THR A 177 24.71 -5.94 -8.00
N THR A 178 24.63 -4.86 -7.25
CA THR A 178 24.95 -3.49 -7.71
C THR A 178 26.22 -2.97 -7.06
N SER A 179 26.91 -2.06 -7.73
CA SER A 179 28.07 -1.37 -7.16
C SER A 179 27.66 -0.47 -5.98
N TRP A 180 28.54 -0.37 -4.99
CA TRP A 180 28.37 0.53 -3.85
C TRP A 180 29.63 1.30 -3.55
N LYS A 181 29.59 2.22 -2.61
CA LYS A 181 30.75 3.02 -2.20
C LYS A 181 30.95 2.92 -0.68
N ASP A 182 32.16 2.54 -0.29
CA ASP A 182 32.61 2.67 1.08
C ASP A 182 33.25 4.05 1.27
N LYS A 183 33.00 4.67 2.43
CA LYS A 183 33.65 5.93 2.81
C LYS A 183 34.38 5.75 4.11
N VAL A 184 35.64 6.14 4.13
CA VAL A 184 36.47 6.17 5.35
C VAL A 184 36.52 7.58 5.87
N PHE A 185 36.14 7.74 7.12
CA PHE A 185 36.21 9.03 7.83
C PHE A 185 37.18 8.93 9.00
N TYR A 186 37.79 10.05 9.34
CA TYR A 186 38.50 10.17 10.60
C TYR A 186 37.92 11.32 11.44
N SER A 187 37.88 11.14 12.75
CA SER A 187 37.33 12.10 13.69
C SER A 187 38.06 12.04 15.01
N ARG A 188 38.12 13.17 15.69
CA ARG A 188 38.63 13.25 17.06
C ARG A 188 37.57 13.00 18.11
N ASN A 189 36.29 13.12 17.74
CA ASN A 189 35.16 13.19 18.67
C ASN A 189 34.04 12.28 18.22
N ASN A 190 34.28 10.97 18.09
CA ASN A 190 33.27 9.96 17.86
C ASN A 190 32.22 10.39 16.79
N PHE A 191 32.68 10.62 15.57
CA PHE A 191 31.94 11.11 14.38
C PHE A 191 31.48 12.58 14.39
N GLN A 192 31.64 13.31 15.47
CA GLN A 192 31.43 14.76 15.43
C GLN A 192 32.56 15.43 14.64
N ASN A 193 32.18 16.24 13.63
CA ASN A 193 33.13 16.89 12.71
C ASN A 193 34.08 15.91 12.01
N ALA A 194 33.54 14.76 11.58
CA ALA A 194 34.30 13.76 10.84
C ALA A 194 34.76 14.33 9.48
N VAL A 195 36.00 14.08 9.13
CA VAL A 195 36.58 14.48 7.84
C VAL A 195 36.66 13.26 6.93
N LEU A 196 36.17 13.40 5.69
CA LEU A 196 36.30 12.37 4.71
C LEU A 196 37.76 12.10 4.36
N GLY A 197 38.22 10.89 4.62
CA GLY A 197 39.56 10.44 4.25
C GLY A 197 39.60 9.92 2.83
N GLU A 198 38.75 8.94 2.52
CA GLU A 198 38.75 8.27 1.22
C GLU A 198 37.35 7.76 0.87
N THR A 199 37.08 7.65 -0.44
CA THR A 199 35.91 6.97 -1.00
C THR A 199 36.37 5.85 -1.91
N LEU A 200 35.88 4.64 -1.67
CA LEU A 200 36.26 3.43 -2.39
C LEU A 200 35.05 2.90 -3.15
N ASP A 201 35.17 2.83 -4.47
CA ASP A 201 34.15 2.19 -5.32
C ASP A 201 34.27 0.67 -5.23
N ARG A 202 33.13 0.01 -5.04
CA ARG A 202 33.02 -1.44 -4.99
C ARG A 202 32.14 -1.91 -6.15
N ASN A 203 32.69 -2.83 -6.94
CA ASN A 203 32.01 -3.44 -8.06
C ASN A 203 32.24 -4.96 -7.99
N MET A 204 31.59 -5.59 -7.03
CA MET A 204 31.71 -7.02 -6.78
C MET A 204 30.35 -7.56 -6.31
N ILE A 205 30.15 -8.87 -6.49
CA ILE A 205 29.02 -9.58 -5.92
C ILE A 205 29.37 -9.96 -4.48
N LEU A 206 28.45 -9.67 -3.55
CA LEU A 206 28.58 -10.09 -2.17
C LEU A 206 27.33 -10.91 -1.79
N ASN A 207 27.53 -12.19 -1.58
CA ASN A 207 26.48 -13.12 -1.16
C ASN A 207 26.20 -12.99 0.34
N PRO A 208 25.01 -13.44 0.79
CA PRO A 208 24.69 -13.58 2.21
C PRO A 208 25.67 -14.47 2.96
#